data_e41901c9a8d723a2b1dfed5f3e6149ad
#
_entry.id   e41901c9a8d723a2b1dfed5f3e6149ad
#
_cell.length_a   1.000
_cell.length_b   1.000
_cell.length_c   1.000
_cell.angle_alpha   90.00
_cell.angle_beta   90.00
_cell.angle_gamma   90.00
#
_symmetry.space_group_name_H-M   'P 1'
#
loop_
_entity.id
_entity.type
_entity.pdbx_description
1 polymer ?
#
loop_
_entity_poly.entity_id
_entity_poly.type
_entity_poly.pdbx_seq_one_letter_code
_entity_poly.pdbx_strand_id
1 'polypeptide(L)'
;MNEVTEVKVVETVDSLFRAHYGRLVRALTLACNDHEVAADAVQEAFVKAHLHWRRIQHYDDPVGWIRRVAINRLRDDHRRQSRKGVALQRLAGEPPGESVEQHGFDSDLPAILAQLPRQQRIAMALFYVDELSVAEVASALKVTEGAVKSYLHQGRARLRSVVASGEEVHSDE
;
A
#
# COMPACT_ATOMS: atom_id res chain seq x y z
N MET A 1 -30.38 24.65 29.54
CA MET A 1 -30.51 23.55 28.56
C MET A 1 -29.69 23.97 27.35
N ASN A 2 -28.43 23.58 27.33
CA ASN A 2 -27.53 23.89 26.20
C ASN A 2 -27.71 22.80 25.16
N GLU A 3 -28.38 23.16 24.08
CA GLU A 3 -28.36 22.36 22.83
C GLU A 3 -26.97 22.52 22.19
N VAL A 4 -26.11 21.56 22.46
CA VAL A 4 -24.86 21.44 21.72
C VAL A 4 -25.25 21.00 20.30
N THR A 5 -25.33 21.98 19.41
CA THR A 5 -25.49 21.72 17.96
C THR A 5 -24.29 20.95 17.53
N GLU A 6 -24.45 19.64 17.34
CA GLU A 6 -23.46 18.76 16.77
C GLU A 6 -23.18 19.25 15.34
N VAL A 7 -22.10 20.01 15.18
CA VAL A 7 -21.63 20.45 13.86
C VAL A 7 -21.20 19.19 13.12
N LYS A 8 -22.09 18.61 12.33
CA LYS A 8 -21.78 17.51 11.42
C LYS A 8 -20.73 18.03 10.44
N VAL A 9 -19.47 17.70 10.69
CA VAL A 9 -18.37 18.02 9.78
C VAL A 9 -18.70 17.35 8.46
N VAL A 10 -19.06 18.15 7.46
CA VAL A 10 -19.32 17.66 6.11
C VAL A 10 -17.96 17.24 5.54
N GLU A 11 -17.75 15.95 5.40
CA GLU A 11 -16.56 15.42 4.73
C GLU A 11 -16.53 15.89 3.28
N THR A 12 -15.38 16.40 2.87
CA THR A 12 -15.10 16.83 1.51
C THR A 12 -13.91 16.06 0.98
N VAL A 13 -13.75 15.97 -0.34
CA VAL A 13 -12.53 15.35 -0.92
C VAL A 13 -11.27 16.03 -0.40
N ASP A 14 -11.29 17.34 -0.21
CA ASP A 14 -10.16 18.10 0.30
C ASP A 14 -9.82 17.74 1.76
N SER A 15 -10.83 17.59 2.62
CA SER A 15 -10.60 17.16 4.00
C SER A 15 -10.04 15.73 4.07
N LEU A 16 -10.56 14.82 3.24
CA LEU A 16 -10.04 13.46 3.14
C LEU A 16 -8.62 13.43 2.56
N PHE A 17 -8.34 14.26 1.58
CA PHE A 17 -6.99 14.38 1.01
C PHE A 17 -5.98 14.78 2.09
N ARG A 18 -6.25 15.86 2.83
CA ARG A 18 -5.37 16.33 3.91
C ARG A 18 -5.16 15.29 5.01
N ALA A 19 -6.20 14.54 5.36
CA ALA A 19 -6.15 13.55 6.42
C ALA A 19 -5.44 12.25 6.02
N HIS A 20 -5.57 11.80 4.76
CA HIS A 20 -5.22 10.42 4.37
C HIS A 20 -4.13 10.32 3.30
N TYR A 21 -3.89 11.36 2.48
CA TYR A 21 -2.96 11.30 1.35
C TYR A 21 -1.56 10.85 1.76
N GLY A 22 -0.94 11.53 2.73
CA GLY A 22 0.44 11.25 3.12
C GLY A 22 0.63 9.85 3.71
N ARG A 23 -0.34 9.36 4.48
CA ARG A 23 -0.29 8.02 5.08
C ARG A 23 -0.48 6.94 4.01
N LEU A 24 -1.42 7.15 3.10
CA LEU A 24 -1.67 6.22 2.00
C LEU A 24 -0.49 6.14 1.04
N VAL A 25 0.14 7.28 0.68
CA VAL A 25 1.36 7.29 -0.14
C VAL A 25 2.47 6.50 0.55
N ARG A 26 2.74 6.74 1.85
CA ARG A 26 3.77 5.99 2.58
C ARG A 26 3.52 4.48 2.58
N ALA A 27 2.28 4.06 2.88
CA ALA A 27 1.92 2.66 2.89
C ALA A 27 2.11 2.02 1.51
N LEU A 28 1.66 2.68 0.45
CA LEU A 28 1.78 2.16 -0.91
C LEU A 28 3.22 2.21 -1.45
N THR A 29 4.03 3.19 -1.03
CA THR A 29 5.47 3.21 -1.33
C THR A 29 6.14 1.96 -0.77
N LEU A 30 5.89 1.61 0.49
CA LEU A 30 6.42 0.38 1.08
C LEU A 30 5.87 -0.88 0.39
N ALA A 31 4.65 -0.84 -0.11
CA ALA A 31 4.03 -1.96 -0.81
C ALA A 31 4.61 -2.21 -2.20
N CYS A 32 4.98 -1.18 -2.95
CA CYS A 32 5.51 -1.28 -4.33
C CYS A 32 7.01 -0.97 -4.44
N ASN A 33 7.62 -0.44 -3.37
CA ASN A 33 9.01 0.02 -3.31
C ASN A 33 9.34 1.15 -4.32
N ASP A 34 8.34 1.97 -4.65
CA ASP A 34 8.47 3.08 -5.58
C ASP A 34 7.55 4.22 -5.13
N HIS A 35 8.15 5.35 -4.73
CA HIS A 35 7.41 6.50 -4.23
C HIS A 35 6.60 7.21 -5.33
N GLU A 36 7.15 7.34 -6.52
CA GLU A 36 6.49 8.05 -7.62
C GLU A 36 5.26 7.27 -8.08
N VAL A 37 5.41 5.96 -8.28
CA VAL A 37 4.28 5.08 -8.64
C VAL A 37 3.20 5.07 -7.56
N ALA A 38 3.59 5.08 -6.28
CA ALA A 38 2.64 5.15 -5.18
C ALA A 38 1.90 6.49 -5.14
N ALA A 39 2.64 7.61 -5.25
CA ALA A 39 2.07 8.95 -5.24
C ALA A 39 1.10 9.16 -6.42
N ASP A 40 1.49 8.74 -7.62
CA ASP A 40 0.63 8.81 -8.81
C ASP A 40 -0.67 8.00 -8.64
N ALA A 41 -0.55 6.79 -8.10
CA ALA A 41 -1.73 5.94 -7.87
C ALA A 41 -2.69 6.56 -6.85
N VAL A 42 -2.18 7.15 -5.78
CA VAL A 42 -2.99 7.83 -4.76
C VAL A 42 -3.60 9.11 -5.31
N GLN A 43 -2.81 9.92 -6.03
CA GLN A 43 -3.30 11.14 -6.67
C GLN A 43 -4.42 10.84 -7.66
N GLU A 44 -4.27 9.85 -8.54
CA GLU A 44 -5.30 9.41 -9.47
C GLU A 44 -6.58 8.97 -8.73
N ALA A 45 -6.44 8.28 -7.59
CA ALA A 45 -7.60 7.86 -6.79
C ALA A 45 -8.36 9.06 -6.22
N PHE A 46 -7.67 10.09 -5.73
CA PHE A 46 -8.31 11.32 -5.24
C PHE A 46 -8.93 12.16 -6.38
N VAL A 47 -8.30 12.21 -7.54
CA VAL A 47 -8.90 12.84 -8.74
C VAL A 47 -10.21 12.14 -9.11
N LYS A 48 -10.24 10.81 -9.15
CA LYS A 48 -11.47 10.05 -9.38
C LYS A 48 -12.51 10.28 -8.29
N ALA A 49 -12.09 10.38 -7.03
CA ALA A 49 -13.00 10.72 -5.94
C ALA A 49 -13.63 12.10 -6.14
N HIS A 50 -12.84 13.09 -6.54
CA HIS A 50 -13.34 14.45 -6.84
C HIS A 50 -14.38 14.44 -7.97
N LEU A 51 -14.07 13.77 -9.08
CA LEU A 51 -14.96 13.68 -10.24
C LEU A 51 -16.29 12.97 -9.92
N HIS A 52 -16.28 12.03 -8.98
CA HIS A 52 -17.45 11.23 -8.62
C HIS A 52 -17.95 11.52 -7.20
N TRP A 53 -17.57 12.66 -6.59
CA TRP A 53 -17.85 12.97 -5.20
C TRP A 53 -19.33 12.94 -4.84
N ARG A 54 -20.18 13.43 -5.73
CA ARG A 54 -21.65 13.40 -5.56
C ARG A 54 -22.20 12.02 -5.18
N ARG A 55 -21.53 10.95 -5.65
CA ARG A 55 -21.90 9.57 -5.38
C ARG A 55 -21.12 9.01 -4.18
N ILE A 56 -19.82 9.27 -4.14
CA ILE A 56 -18.90 8.67 -3.17
C ILE A 56 -19.16 9.18 -1.75
N GLN A 57 -19.57 10.42 -1.58
CA GLN A 57 -19.90 11.00 -0.27
C GLN A 57 -21.05 10.28 0.47
N HIS A 58 -21.83 9.47 -0.23
CA HIS A 58 -22.91 8.67 0.34
C HIS A 58 -22.52 7.21 0.61
N TYR A 59 -21.26 6.84 0.38
CA TYR A 59 -20.77 5.52 0.75
C TYR A 59 -20.50 5.46 2.25
N ASP A 60 -20.64 4.28 2.84
CA ASP A 60 -20.32 4.05 4.25
C ASP A 60 -18.84 4.29 4.55
N ASP A 61 -17.95 4.07 3.56
CA ASP A 61 -16.51 4.25 3.65
C ASP A 61 -15.94 4.88 2.37
N PRO A 62 -16.02 6.22 2.23
CA PRO A 62 -15.44 6.95 1.10
C PRO A 62 -13.91 6.77 1.02
N VAL A 63 -13.21 6.75 2.15
CA VAL A 63 -11.75 6.57 2.21
C VAL A 63 -11.35 5.17 1.74
N GLY A 64 -12.08 4.16 2.16
CA GLY A 64 -11.88 2.79 1.69
C GLY A 64 -12.10 2.64 0.18
N TRP A 65 -13.03 3.40 -0.39
CA TRP A 65 -13.18 3.44 -1.85
C TRP A 65 -11.94 4.04 -2.53
N ILE A 66 -11.45 5.19 -2.05
CA ILE A 66 -10.23 5.85 -2.56
C ILE A 66 -9.04 4.87 -2.47
N ARG A 67 -8.87 4.23 -1.33
CA ARG A 67 -7.83 3.24 -1.06
C ARG A 67 -7.87 2.08 -2.06
N ARG A 68 -9.06 1.51 -2.30
CA ARG A 68 -9.25 0.43 -3.29
C ARG A 68 -8.88 0.87 -4.71
N VAL A 69 -9.21 2.10 -5.09
CA VAL A 69 -8.84 2.64 -6.41
C VAL A 69 -7.33 2.75 -6.54
N ALA A 70 -6.63 3.29 -5.54
CA ALA A 70 -5.17 3.40 -5.54
C ALA A 70 -4.48 2.02 -5.60
N ILE A 71 -4.92 1.05 -4.80
CA ILE A 71 -4.38 -0.32 -4.80
C ILE A 71 -4.61 -1.01 -6.16
N ASN A 72 -5.78 -0.84 -6.75
CA ASN A 72 -6.06 -1.41 -8.08
C ASN A 72 -5.15 -0.80 -9.14
N ARG A 73 -4.90 0.51 -9.08
CA ARG A 73 -3.99 1.21 -9.98
C ARG A 73 -2.57 0.62 -9.89
N LEU A 74 -2.04 0.42 -8.67
CA LEU A 74 -0.76 -0.24 -8.46
C LEU A 74 -0.71 -1.67 -9.02
N ARG A 75 -1.81 -2.43 -8.87
CA ARG A 75 -1.89 -3.79 -9.42
C ARG A 75 -1.84 -3.81 -10.94
N ASP A 76 -2.50 -2.85 -11.57
CA ASP A 76 -2.52 -2.73 -13.03
C ASP A 76 -1.17 -2.31 -13.59
N ASP A 77 -0.47 -1.39 -12.93
CA ASP A 77 0.88 -0.99 -13.32
C ASP A 77 1.87 -2.14 -13.22
N HIS A 78 1.84 -2.88 -12.12
CA HIS A 78 2.68 -4.07 -11.98
C HIS A 78 2.40 -5.12 -13.06
N ARG A 79 1.13 -5.36 -13.40
CA ARG A 79 0.75 -6.28 -14.49
C ARG A 79 1.25 -5.79 -15.86
N ARG A 80 1.25 -4.47 -16.09
CA ARG A 80 1.77 -3.87 -17.32
C ARG A 80 3.28 -4.01 -17.40
N GLN A 81 4.00 -3.73 -16.31
CA GLN A 81 5.46 -3.87 -16.23
C GLN A 81 5.88 -5.33 -16.41
N SER A 82 5.23 -6.28 -15.73
CA SER A 82 5.51 -7.70 -15.88
C SER A 82 5.31 -8.19 -17.32
N ARG A 83 4.25 -7.73 -17.99
CA ARG A 83 4.01 -8.08 -19.41
C ARG A 83 5.05 -7.47 -20.33
N LYS A 84 5.49 -6.21 -20.10
CA LYS A 84 6.56 -5.58 -20.86
C LYS A 84 7.90 -6.29 -20.62
N GLY A 85 8.21 -6.65 -19.38
CA GLY A 85 9.41 -7.41 -19.03
C GLY A 85 9.47 -8.76 -19.74
N VAL A 86 8.38 -9.54 -19.71
CA VAL A 86 8.28 -10.82 -20.43
C VAL A 86 8.41 -10.65 -21.96
N ALA A 87 7.83 -9.59 -22.52
CA ALA A 87 7.93 -9.31 -23.96
C ALA A 87 9.37 -8.92 -24.36
N LEU A 88 10.05 -8.07 -23.55
CA LEU A 88 11.44 -7.69 -23.78
C LEU A 88 12.40 -8.87 -23.60
N GLN A 89 12.15 -9.75 -22.63
CA GLN A 89 12.95 -10.97 -22.41
C GLN A 89 12.85 -11.99 -23.54
N ARG A 90 11.64 -12.15 -24.12
CA ARG A 90 11.48 -12.99 -25.34
C ARG A 90 12.30 -12.46 -26.51
N LEU A 91 12.61 -11.15 -26.51
CA LEU A 91 13.45 -10.52 -27.54
C LEU A 91 14.95 -10.53 -27.20
N ALA A 92 15.31 -10.52 -25.90
CA ALA A 92 16.69 -10.34 -25.43
C ALA A 92 17.36 -11.62 -24.87
N GLY A 93 16.61 -12.67 -24.56
CA GLY A 93 17.16 -13.96 -24.09
C GLY A 93 17.75 -13.95 -22.67
N GLU A 94 17.51 -12.91 -21.85
CA GLU A 94 18.03 -12.80 -20.49
C GLU A 94 16.94 -12.98 -19.40
N PRO A 95 17.29 -13.58 -18.22
CA PRO A 95 16.35 -13.74 -17.12
C PRO A 95 16.03 -12.41 -16.42
N PRO A 96 14.82 -12.26 -15.79
CA PRO A 96 14.39 -11.02 -15.18
C PRO A 96 15.25 -10.65 -13.97
N GLY A 97 15.96 -9.53 -14.06
CA GLY A 97 16.47 -8.83 -12.91
C GLY A 97 15.36 -7.97 -12.30
N GLU A 98 15.02 -8.20 -11.03
CA GLU A 98 14.23 -7.24 -10.26
C GLU A 98 15.11 -6.00 -10.01
N SER A 99 14.91 -4.93 -10.77
CA SER A 99 15.53 -3.65 -10.48
C SER A 99 14.82 -3.01 -9.29
N VAL A 100 15.46 -3.09 -8.13
CA VAL A 100 15.05 -2.39 -6.92
C VAL A 100 15.70 -1.01 -6.97
N GLU A 101 15.02 -0.02 -7.53
CA GLU A 101 15.41 1.39 -7.32
C GLU A 101 14.95 1.81 -5.92
N GLN A 102 15.92 1.96 -5.02
CA GLN A 102 15.69 2.44 -3.65
C GLN A 102 15.52 3.95 -3.65
N HIS A 103 14.33 4.44 -3.32
CA HIS A 103 14.09 5.85 -3.09
C HIS A 103 13.57 6.11 -1.66
N GLY A 104 14.40 6.72 -0.84
CA GLY A 104 13.96 7.68 0.16
C GLY A 104 13.48 7.20 1.52
N PHE A 105 13.98 6.08 2.06
CA PHE A 105 13.85 5.79 3.49
C PHE A 105 15.25 5.65 4.12
N ASP A 106 15.49 6.38 5.21
CA ASP A 106 16.69 6.26 6.05
C ASP A 106 16.72 4.96 6.90
N SER A 107 16.10 3.89 6.44
CA SER A 107 16.01 2.62 7.14
C SER A 107 16.08 1.44 6.19
N ASP A 108 16.57 0.30 6.67
CA ASP A 108 16.60 -0.98 5.94
C ASP A 108 15.21 -1.58 5.70
N LEU A 109 14.16 -0.96 6.26
CA LEU A 109 12.78 -1.45 6.22
C LEU A 109 12.24 -1.71 4.79
N PRO A 110 12.44 -0.81 3.79
CA PRO A 110 12.01 -1.08 2.42
C PRO A 110 12.69 -2.31 1.81
N ALA A 111 14.00 -2.46 2.03
CA ALA A 111 14.77 -3.60 1.54
C ALA A 111 14.31 -4.92 2.18
N ILE A 112 14.03 -4.88 3.49
CA ILE A 112 13.49 -6.03 4.23
C ILE A 112 12.09 -6.38 3.74
N LEU A 113 11.21 -5.39 3.56
CA LEU A 113 9.86 -5.58 3.06
C LEU A 113 9.84 -6.08 1.61
N ALA A 114 10.82 -5.67 0.78
CA ALA A 114 10.95 -6.13 -0.60
C ALA A 114 11.13 -7.66 -0.70
N GLN A 115 11.66 -8.31 0.35
CA GLN A 115 11.81 -9.76 0.41
C GLN A 115 10.48 -10.51 0.66
N LEU A 116 9.42 -9.81 1.06
CA LEU A 116 8.11 -10.40 1.26
C LEU A 116 7.39 -10.61 -0.08
N PRO A 117 6.64 -11.71 -0.24
CA PRO A 117 5.68 -11.82 -1.32
C PRO A 117 4.74 -10.61 -1.35
N ARG A 118 4.40 -10.13 -2.54
CA ARG A 118 3.67 -8.88 -2.75
C ARG A 118 2.40 -8.74 -1.91
N GLN A 119 1.60 -9.79 -1.79
CA GLN A 119 0.35 -9.75 -1.02
C GLN A 119 0.61 -9.57 0.48
N GLN A 120 1.65 -10.22 1.01
CA GLN A 120 2.07 -10.06 2.41
C GLN A 120 2.57 -8.63 2.66
N ARG A 121 3.41 -8.10 1.75
CA ARG A 121 3.95 -6.75 1.83
C ARG A 121 2.85 -5.69 1.82
N ILE A 122 1.87 -5.78 0.90
CA ILE A 122 0.74 -4.87 0.85
C ILE A 122 -0.09 -4.96 2.13
N ALA A 123 -0.42 -6.17 2.60
CA ALA A 123 -1.19 -6.36 3.83
C ALA A 123 -0.47 -5.77 5.06
N MET A 124 0.84 -5.98 5.16
CA MET A 124 1.68 -5.41 6.23
C MET A 124 1.68 -3.87 6.18
N ALA A 125 1.90 -3.29 5.00
CA ALA A 125 1.91 -1.84 4.83
C ALA A 125 0.56 -1.19 5.17
N LEU A 126 -0.56 -1.77 4.74
CA LEU A 126 -1.89 -1.27 5.06
C LEU A 126 -2.20 -1.40 6.56
N PHE A 127 -1.81 -2.51 7.19
CA PHE A 127 -2.09 -2.73 8.60
C PHE A 127 -1.22 -1.86 9.52
N TYR A 128 0.10 -1.76 9.28
CA TYR A 128 1.02 -1.07 10.18
C TYR A 128 1.26 0.40 9.85
N VAL A 129 1.14 0.81 8.60
CA VAL A 129 1.43 2.19 8.16
C VAL A 129 0.15 2.98 7.89
N ASP A 130 -0.85 2.37 7.25
CA ASP A 130 -2.17 3.00 7.06
C ASP A 130 -3.11 2.72 8.27
N GLU A 131 -2.65 1.94 9.26
CA GLU A 131 -3.33 1.66 10.53
C GLU A 131 -4.73 1.04 10.36
N LEU A 132 -4.90 0.21 9.33
CA LEU A 132 -6.16 -0.44 9.07
C LEU A 132 -6.37 -1.67 9.96
N SER A 133 -7.62 -1.88 10.36
CA SER A 133 -8.05 -3.16 10.93
C SER A 133 -7.94 -4.31 9.92
N VAL A 134 -7.93 -5.54 10.41
CA VAL A 134 -7.92 -6.74 9.55
C VAL A 134 -9.12 -6.74 8.57
N ALA A 135 -10.29 -6.31 9.02
CA ALA A 135 -11.49 -6.22 8.20
C ALA A 135 -11.34 -5.19 7.07
N GLU A 136 -10.78 -4.01 7.37
CA GLU A 136 -10.52 -2.97 6.36
C GLU A 136 -9.47 -3.40 5.35
N VAL A 137 -8.38 -4.06 5.79
CA VAL A 137 -7.37 -4.64 4.87
C VAL A 137 -8.02 -5.69 3.97
N ALA A 138 -8.85 -6.57 4.52
CA ALA A 138 -9.58 -7.60 3.76
C ALA A 138 -10.48 -6.96 2.68
N SER A 139 -11.23 -5.92 3.05
CA SER A 139 -12.06 -5.14 2.13
C SER A 139 -11.22 -4.47 1.03
N ALA A 140 -10.12 -3.81 1.40
CA ALA A 140 -9.23 -3.11 0.46
C ALA A 140 -8.59 -4.06 -0.55
N LEU A 141 -8.17 -5.26 -0.10
CA LEU A 141 -7.51 -6.26 -0.93
C LEU A 141 -8.50 -7.21 -1.65
N LYS A 142 -9.78 -7.19 -1.29
CA LYS A 142 -10.83 -8.12 -1.76
C LYS A 142 -10.46 -9.58 -1.45
N VAL A 143 -10.05 -9.84 -0.23
CA VAL A 143 -9.74 -11.17 0.30
C VAL A 143 -10.49 -11.40 1.62
N THR A 144 -10.44 -12.61 2.16
CA THR A 144 -11.04 -12.91 3.48
C THR A 144 -10.16 -12.38 4.62
N GLU A 145 -10.75 -12.09 5.77
CA GLU A 145 -9.98 -11.74 6.98
C GLU A 145 -8.99 -12.86 7.38
N GLY A 146 -9.35 -14.13 7.18
CA GLY A 146 -8.46 -15.26 7.40
C GLY A 146 -7.20 -15.18 6.53
N ALA A 147 -7.34 -14.79 5.25
CA ALA A 147 -6.21 -14.59 4.37
C ALA A 147 -5.33 -13.43 4.85
N VAL A 148 -5.92 -12.31 5.31
CA VAL A 148 -5.16 -11.18 5.87
C VAL A 148 -4.39 -11.61 7.11
N LYS A 149 -5.02 -12.31 8.05
CA LYS A 149 -4.36 -12.86 9.26
C LYS A 149 -3.17 -13.75 8.89
N SER A 150 -3.35 -14.60 7.88
CA SER A 150 -2.26 -15.44 7.35
C SER A 150 -1.12 -14.60 6.76
N TYR A 151 -1.42 -13.58 5.93
CA TYR A 151 -0.41 -12.69 5.36
C TYR A 151 0.37 -11.94 6.44
N LEU A 152 -0.32 -11.41 7.47
CA LEU A 152 0.32 -10.73 8.58
C LEU A 152 1.18 -11.68 9.41
N HIS A 153 0.73 -12.89 9.66
CA HIS A 153 1.49 -13.91 10.40
C HIS A 153 2.77 -14.29 9.66
N GLN A 154 2.66 -14.65 8.39
CA GLN A 154 3.78 -15.04 7.55
C GLN A 154 4.76 -13.88 7.32
N GLY A 155 4.24 -12.68 7.07
CA GLY A 155 5.05 -11.46 6.93
C GLY A 155 5.88 -11.19 8.17
N ARG A 156 5.27 -11.23 9.36
CA ARG A 156 5.99 -11.07 10.65
C ARG A 156 7.05 -12.14 10.90
N ALA A 157 6.75 -13.39 10.57
CA ALA A 157 7.70 -14.48 10.72
C ALA A 157 8.93 -14.27 9.84
N ARG A 158 8.71 -13.85 8.59
CA ARG A 158 9.80 -13.60 7.62
C ARG A 158 10.62 -12.37 8.01
N LEU A 159 9.99 -11.29 8.46
CA LEU A 159 10.71 -10.11 8.95
C LEU A 159 11.61 -10.45 10.14
N ARG A 160 11.12 -11.24 11.10
CA ARG A 160 11.93 -11.68 12.25
C ARG A 160 13.15 -12.49 11.82
N SER A 161 13.03 -13.37 10.84
CA SER A 161 14.17 -14.14 10.34
C SER A 161 15.22 -13.27 9.68
N VAL A 162 14.81 -12.24 8.95
CA VAL A 162 15.75 -11.32 8.27
C VAL A 162 16.48 -10.46 9.29
N VAL A 163 15.78 -9.91 10.30
CA VAL A 163 16.41 -9.11 11.37
C VAL A 163 17.38 -9.95 12.19
N ALA A 164 17.00 -11.18 12.56
CA ALA A 164 17.89 -12.08 13.29
C ALA A 164 19.17 -12.43 12.52
N SER A 165 19.07 -12.63 11.20
CA SER A 165 20.23 -12.89 10.34
C SER A 165 21.14 -11.66 10.16
N GLY A 166 20.58 -10.44 10.27
CA GLY A 166 21.33 -9.19 10.20
C GLY A 166 22.12 -8.88 11.48
N GLU A 167 21.64 -9.30 12.64
CA GLU A 167 22.33 -9.11 13.92
C GLU A 167 23.56 -10.02 14.09
N GLU A 168 23.57 -11.20 13.46
CA GLU A 168 24.74 -12.12 13.52
C GLU A 168 25.96 -11.59 12.75
N VAL A 169 25.76 -10.73 11.74
CA VAL A 169 26.85 -10.16 10.93
C VAL A 169 27.57 -9.01 11.62
N HIS A 170 26.98 -8.39 12.65
CA HIS A 170 27.57 -7.24 13.38
C HIS A 170 28.23 -7.62 14.71
N SER A 171 28.29 -8.90 15.06
CA SER A 171 28.85 -9.37 16.32
C SER A 171 30.27 -9.94 16.20
N ASP A 172 30.89 -9.92 15.01
CA ASP A 172 32.23 -10.47 14.74
C ASP A 172 33.26 -9.39 14.29
N GLU A 173 33.22 -8.18 14.88
CA GLU A 173 34.33 -7.21 14.78
C GLU A 173 34.81 -6.73 16.13
#